data_ad378d4840bc1b231be0ea091ed4b7e9
#
_entry.id   ad378d4840bc1b231be0ea091ed4b7e9
#
_cell.length_a   1.000
_cell.length_b   1.000
_cell.length_c   1.000
_cell.angle_alpha   90.00
_cell.angle_beta   90.00
_cell.angle_gamma   90.00
#
_symmetry.space_group_name_H-M   'P 1'
#
loop_
_entity.id
_entity.type
_entity.pdbx_description
1 polymer ?
#
loop_
_entity_poly.entity_id
_entity_poly.type
_entity_poly.pdbx_seq_one_letter_code
_entity_poly.pdbx_strand_id
1 'polypeptide(L)'
;MKRIEGVTERLLAAAREEFLEKGYEAASLRAIAERAGSSKGAIYVRYADKEALYAAVVDPVIEELCLFFTEEFDGFGKLPADVQQSTMNDYADQGIGLMMDYIYDHLAEFKILVTNGGERYDEFMHRVVELNSATTYRYIEAVGSDAVTAGRLTPELMHMISSACFSGIFEAVAHDMRRDEAKAYVERLCLFFRAGWQAIFDPQFAALVDLAAQMPDAPVQDVAARLVEARGGAP
;
A
#
# COMPACT_ATOMS: atom_id res chain seq x y z
N MET A 1 -9.08 39.10 -5.72
CA MET A 1 -8.63 37.72 -5.86
C MET A 1 -7.98 37.15 -4.61
N LYS A 2 -6.99 37.79 -3.96
CA LYS A 2 -6.34 37.29 -2.72
C LYS A 2 -7.29 36.88 -1.57
N ARG A 3 -8.48 37.49 -1.48
CA ARG A 3 -9.45 37.20 -0.41
C ARG A 3 -10.24 35.91 -0.62
N ILE A 4 -10.25 35.36 -1.85
CA ILE A 4 -10.98 34.14 -2.20
C ILE A 4 -10.13 32.88 -1.94
N GLU A 5 -8.84 32.93 -2.27
CA GLU A 5 -7.88 31.85 -1.99
C GLU A 5 -7.76 31.55 -0.48
N GLY A 6 -7.56 32.57 0.33
CA GLY A 6 -7.47 32.39 1.78
C GLY A 6 -8.73 31.82 2.46
N VAL A 7 -9.92 31.93 1.84
CA VAL A 7 -11.15 31.32 2.38
C VAL A 7 -11.18 29.81 2.09
N THR A 8 -10.77 29.38 0.89
CA THR A 8 -10.72 27.96 0.52
C THR A 8 -9.76 27.20 1.43
N GLU A 9 -8.56 27.70 1.62
CA GLU A 9 -7.54 27.12 2.50
C GLU A 9 -8.04 26.97 3.94
N ARG A 10 -8.69 28.02 4.50
CA ARG A 10 -9.26 27.94 5.85
C ARG A 10 -10.41 26.94 5.94
N LEU A 11 -11.24 26.83 4.92
CA LEU A 11 -12.32 25.84 4.88
C LEU A 11 -11.77 24.42 4.82
N LEU A 12 -10.75 24.14 4.01
CA LEU A 12 -10.11 22.83 3.94
C LEU A 12 -9.41 22.49 5.25
N ALA A 13 -8.69 23.43 5.86
CA ALA A 13 -8.06 23.21 7.18
C ALA A 13 -9.11 22.88 8.26
N ALA A 14 -10.19 23.66 8.32
CA ALA A 14 -11.29 23.42 9.26
C ALA A 14 -12.04 22.11 8.99
N ALA A 15 -12.20 21.74 7.72
CA ALA A 15 -12.81 20.48 7.32
C ALA A 15 -11.95 19.29 7.75
N ARG A 16 -10.64 19.36 7.51
CA ARG A 16 -9.68 18.35 7.95
C ARG A 16 -9.75 18.12 9.46
N GLU A 17 -9.74 19.20 10.25
CA GLU A 17 -9.83 19.09 11.71
C GLU A 17 -11.17 18.47 12.15
N GLU A 18 -12.30 18.91 11.57
CA GLU A 18 -13.62 18.41 11.91
C GLU A 18 -13.77 16.92 11.54
N PHE A 19 -13.31 16.51 10.33
CA PHE A 19 -13.34 15.10 9.92
C PHE A 19 -12.42 14.24 10.79
N LEU A 20 -11.26 14.75 11.18
CA LEU A 20 -10.33 14.02 12.06
C LEU A 20 -10.92 13.82 13.48
N GLU A 21 -11.60 14.84 14.02
CA GLU A 21 -12.17 14.80 15.37
C GLU A 21 -13.47 14.00 15.47
N LYS A 22 -14.32 14.06 14.45
CA LYS A 22 -15.71 13.57 14.50
C LYS A 22 -15.97 12.40 13.56
N GLY A 23 -15.08 12.15 12.61
CA GLY A 23 -15.35 11.27 11.48
C GLY A 23 -16.28 11.90 10.44
N TYR A 24 -16.34 11.26 9.27
CA TYR A 24 -17.15 11.76 8.16
C TYR A 24 -18.65 11.89 8.54
N GLU A 25 -19.24 10.87 9.14
CA GLU A 25 -20.69 10.85 9.41
C GLU A 25 -21.14 11.97 10.38
N ALA A 26 -20.42 12.15 11.48
CA ALA A 26 -20.78 13.11 12.52
C ALA A 26 -20.28 14.54 12.25
N ALA A 27 -19.40 14.73 11.26
CA ALA A 27 -18.88 16.05 10.89
C ALA A 27 -19.98 16.97 10.35
N SER A 28 -19.93 18.25 10.73
CA SER A 28 -20.94 19.24 10.43
C SER A 28 -20.40 20.39 9.58
N LEU A 29 -20.99 20.62 8.40
CA LEU A 29 -20.67 21.78 7.55
C LEU A 29 -20.86 23.13 8.28
N ARG A 30 -21.73 23.17 9.29
CA ARG A 30 -21.89 24.37 10.12
C ARG A 30 -20.69 24.59 11.02
N ALA A 31 -20.23 23.53 11.71
CA ALA A 31 -19.03 23.61 12.56
C ALA A 31 -17.78 23.96 11.74
N ILE A 32 -17.64 23.34 10.57
CA ILE A 32 -16.54 23.67 9.63
C ILE A 32 -16.55 25.15 9.24
N ALA A 33 -17.74 25.69 8.87
CA ALA A 33 -17.86 27.10 8.50
C ALA A 33 -17.53 28.03 9.66
N GLU A 34 -18.03 27.75 10.87
CA GLU A 34 -17.75 28.50 12.10
C GLU A 34 -16.25 28.48 12.43
N ARG A 35 -15.61 27.29 12.40
CA ARG A 35 -14.16 27.13 12.64
C ARG A 35 -13.30 27.89 11.61
N ALA A 36 -13.72 27.90 10.33
CA ALA A 36 -13.05 28.64 9.26
C ALA A 36 -13.28 30.17 9.30
N GLY A 37 -14.06 30.68 10.24
CA GLY A 37 -14.47 32.08 10.25
C GLY A 37 -15.24 32.49 8.98
N SER A 38 -16.11 31.59 8.50
CA SER A 38 -16.82 31.72 7.23
C SER A 38 -18.31 31.38 7.39
N SER A 39 -19.04 31.23 6.30
CA SER A 39 -20.45 30.84 6.33
C SER A 39 -20.68 29.50 5.62
N LYS A 40 -21.77 28.81 5.98
CA LYS A 40 -22.20 27.59 5.27
C LYS A 40 -22.43 27.86 3.77
N GLY A 41 -22.90 29.04 3.39
CA GLY A 41 -23.07 29.46 2.01
C GLY A 41 -21.72 29.54 1.27
N ALA A 42 -20.63 29.93 1.95
CA ALA A 42 -19.31 29.95 1.34
C ALA A 42 -18.76 28.54 1.05
N ILE A 43 -19.19 27.52 1.79
CA ILE A 43 -18.90 26.12 1.47
C ILE A 43 -19.63 25.73 0.20
N TYR A 44 -20.96 25.93 0.11
CA TYR A 44 -21.75 25.53 -1.05
C TYR A 44 -21.40 26.28 -2.37
N VAL A 45 -20.75 27.41 -2.29
CA VAL A 45 -20.21 28.10 -3.46
C VAL A 45 -19.00 27.32 -4.08
N ARG A 46 -18.32 26.49 -3.28
CA ARG A 46 -17.10 25.78 -3.67
C ARG A 46 -17.27 24.28 -3.79
N TYR A 47 -18.10 23.72 -2.95
CA TYR A 47 -18.32 22.28 -2.80
C TYR A 47 -19.82 22.03 -2.84
N ALA A 48 -20.25 21.10 -3.69
CA ALA A 48 -21.68 20.78 -3.87
C ALA A 48 -22.34 20.28 -2.55
N ASP A 49 -21.59 19.50 -1.80
CA ASP A 49 -22.05 18.84 -0.58
C ASP A 49 -20.87 18.52 0.37
N LYS A 50 -21.16 17.73 1.42
CA LYS A 50 -20.14 17.29 2.40
C LYS A 50 -19.15 16.32 1.77
N GLU A 51 -19.62 15.48 0.83
CA GLU A 51 -18.77 14.53 0.11
C GLU A 51 -17.74 15.25 -0.78
N ALA A 52 -18.15 16.25 -1.54
CA ALA A 52 -17.24 17.06 -2.35
C ALA A 52 -16.20 17.81 -1.50
N LEU A 53 -16.57 18.25 -0.30
CA LEU A 53 -15.63 18.85 0.64
C LEU A 53 -14.67 17.82 1.23
N TYR A 54 -15.16 16.62 1.56
CA TYR A 54 -14.35 15.51 2.04
C TYR A 54 -13.34 15.07 0.97
N ALA A 55 -13.80 14.87 -0.25
CA ALA A 55 -12.96 14.57 -1.40
C ALA A 55 -11.86 15.62 -1.59
N ALA A 56 -12.18 16.90 -1.48
CA ALA A 56 -11.18 17.96 -1.59
C ALA A 56 -10.11 17.95 -0.47
N VAL A 57 -10.37 17.28 0.66
CA VAL A 57 -9.39 17.08 1.73
C VAL A 57 -8.50 15.86 1.45
N VAL A 58 -9.07 14.72 1.01
CA VAL A 58 -8.31 13.46 0.92
C VAL A 58 -7.79 13.15 -0.48
N ASP A 59 -8.50 13.53 -1.55
CA ASP A 59 -8.09 13.17 -2.92
C ASP A 59 -6.72 13.70 -3.32
N PRO A 60 -6.30 14.93 -2.96
CA PRO A 60 -4.97 15.40 -3.31
C PRO A 60 -3.83 14.50 -2.84
N VAL A 61 -3.91 14.00 -1.61
CA VAL A 61 -2.87 13.12 -1.06
C VAL A 61 -2.93 11.71 -1.64
N ILE A 62 -4.13 11.23 -2.00
CA ILE A 62 -4.32 9.97 -2.72
C ILE A 62 -3.70 10.04 -4.11
N GLU A 63 -4.02 11.10 -4.87
CA GLU A 63 -3.54 11.28 -6.24
C GLU A 63 -2.02 11.43 -6.28
N GLU A 64 -1.44 12.20 -5.37
CA GLU A 64 0.01 12.39 -5.29
C GLU A 64 0.74 11.08 -4.94
N LEU A 65 0.21 10.30 -3.99
CA LEU A 65 0.78 8.99 -3.65
C LEU A 65 0.67 8.00 -4.81
N CYS A 66 -0.47 7.94 -5.50
CA CYS A 66 -0.64 7.06 -6.65
C CYS A 66 0.25 7.48 -7.84
N LEU A 67 0.45 8.79 -8.04
CA LEU A 67 1.38 9.29 -9.06
C LEU A 67 2.82 8.89 -8.71
N PHE A 68 3.23 9.08 -7.46
CA PHE A 68 4.53 8.65 -6.97
C PHE A 68 4.77 7.15 -7.27
N PHE A 69 3.82 6.27 -6.93
CA PHE A 69 3.93 4.85 -7.25
C PHE A 69 4.06 4.59 -8.75
N THR A 70 3.28 5.29 -9.57
CA THR A 70 3.32 5.12 -11.02
C THR A 70 4.68 5.48 -11.57
N GLU A 71 5.25 6.61 -11.16
CA GLU A 71 6.56 7.10 -11.62
C GLU A 71 7.70 6.16 -11.18
N GLU A 72 7.69 5.75 -9.91
CA GLU A 72 8.66 4.81 -9.36
C GLU A 72 8.61 3.47 -10.10
N PHE A 73 7.44 2.87 -10.24
CA PHE A 73 7.28 1.60 -10.92
C PHE A 73 7.66 1.65 -12.40
N ASP A 74 7.33 2.74 -13.09
CA ASP A 74 7.73 2.93 -14.48
C ASP A 74 9.25 3.16 -14.61
N GLY A 75 9.86 3.83 -13.64
CA GLY A 75 11.31 3.98 -13.55
C GLY A 75 12.02 2.63 -13.42
N PHE A 76 11.57 1.82 -12.47
CA PHE A 76 12.11 0.48 -12.24
C PHE A 76 11.93 -0.44 -13.46
N GLY A 77 10.76 -0.46 -14.07
CA GLY A 77 10.45 -1.29 -15.24
C GLY A 77 11.27 -0.97 -16.49
N LYS A 78 11.94 0.18 -16.55
CA LYS A 78 12.86 0.56 -17.65
C LYS A 78 14.29 0.06 -17.45
N LEU A 79 14.63 -0.46 -16.27
CA LEU A 79 15.96 -0.99 -15.99
C LEU A 79 16.17 -2.32 -16.74
N PRO A 80 17.43 -2.69 -17.09
CA PRO A 80 17.74 -4.03 -17.60
C PRO A 80 17.28 -5.13 -16.63
N ALA A 81 16.90 -6.28 -17.15
CA ALA A 81 16.34 -7.39 -16.38
C ALA A 81 17.27 -7.88 -15.24
N ASP A 82 18.57 -7.97 -15.51
CA ASP A 82 19.59 -8.33 -14.54
C ASP A 82 19.73 -7.31 -13.40
N VAL A 83 19.57 -6.03 -13.72
CA VAL A 83 19.55 -4.93 -12.74
C VAL A 83 18.25 -5.02 -11.91
N GLN A 84 17.09 -5.19 -12.57
CA GLN A 84 15.83 -5.39 -11.86
C GLN A 84 15.95 -6.56 -10.87
N GLN A 85 16.45 -7.70 -11.30
CA GLN A 85 16.60 -8.90 -10.49
C GLN A 85 17.54 -8.68 -9.28
N SER A 86 18.66 -8.00 -9.49
CA SER A 86 19.65 -7.76 -8.42
C SER A 86 19.24 -6.67 -7.43
N THR A 87 18.40 -5.70 -7.82
CA THR A 87 18.05 -4.52 -7.01
C THR A 87 16.61 -4.49 -6.52
N MET A 88 15.76 -5.46 -6.90
CA MET A 88 14.32 -5.47 -6.57
C MET A 88 14.04 -5.23 -5.08
N ASN A 89 14.77 -5.92 -4.21
CA ASN A 89 14.54 -5.80 -2.77
C ASN A 89 14.89 -4.41 -2.25
N ASP A 90 16.04 -3.88 -2.63
CA ASP A 90 16.50 -2.55 -2.20
C ASP A 90 15.56 -1.46 -2.71
N TYR A 91 15.09 -1.64 -3.96
CA TYR A 91 14.13 -0.73 -4.58
C TYR A 91 12.77 -0.73 -3.88
N ALA A 92 12.24 -1.92 -3.56
CA ALA A 92 11.00 -2.06 -2.81
C ALA A 92 11.10 -1.45 -1.41
N ASP A 93 12.21 -1.68 -0.69
CA ASP A 93 12.44 -1.12 0.64
C ASP A 93 12.51 0.40 0.60
N GLN A 94 13.22 0.96 -0.38
CA GLN A 94 13.31 2.40 -0.56
C GLN A 94 11.94 3.01 -0.89
N GLY A 95 11.20 2.42 -1.83
CA GLY A 95 9.87 2.88 -2.23
C GLY A 95 8.88 2.87 -1.05
N ILE A 96 8.88 1.82 -0.25
CA ILE A 96 8.06 1.74 0.96
C ILE A 96 8.50 2.76 2.02
N GLY A 97 9.80 2.98 2.18
CA GLY A 97 10.32 4.02 3.07
C GLY A 97 9.83 5.42 2.70
N LEU A 98 9.89 5.77 1.40
CA LEU A 98 9.40 7.05 0.87
C LEU A 98 7.88 7.17 1.01
N MET A 99 7.14 6.09 0.73
CA MET A 99 5.69 6.04 0.97
C MET A 99 5.35 6.33 2.44
N MET A 100 6.04 5.69 3.38
CA MET A 100 5.82 5.91 4.80
C MET A 100 6.13 7.36 5.21
N ASP A 101 7.19 7.95 4.67
CA ASP A 101 7.49 9.36 4.92
C ASP A 101 6.37 10.26 4.43
N TYR A 102 5.88 10.04 3.20
CA TYR A 102 4.77 10.79 2.64
C TYR A 102 3.48 10.63 3.46
N ILE A 103 3.11 9.40 3.82
CA ILE A 103 1.93 9.14 4.65
C ILE A 103 2.02 9.90 5.98
N TYR A 104 3.17 9.91 6.62
CA TYR A 104 3.34 10.58 7.90
C TYR A 104 3.50 12.12 7.80
N ASP A 105 3.89 12.63 6.65
CA ASP A 105 3.84 14.07 6.36
C ASP A 105 2.40 14.55 6.14
N HIS A 106 1.49 13.65 5.70
CA HIS A 106 0.06 13.88 5.48
C HIS A 106 -0.82 13.01 6.40
N LEU A 107 -0.35 12.77 7.64
CA LEU A 107 -0.96 11.80 8.55
C LEU A 107 -2.43 12.08 8.83
N ALA A 108 -2.83 13.35 8.91
CA ALA A 108 -4.21 13.72 9.20
C ALA A 108 -5.16 13.28 8.08
N GLU A 109 -4.80 13.50 6.83
CA GLU A 109 -5.56 13.13 5.64
C GLU A 109 -5.65 11.60 5.50
N PHE A 110 -4.53 10.89 5.66
CA PHE A 110 -4.52 9.42 5.62
C PHE A 110 -5.29 8.81 6.79
N LYS A 111 -5.24 9.41 7.98
CA LYS A 111 -6.05 8.97 9.12
C LYS A 111 -7.54 9.14 8.86
N ILE A 112 -7.96 10.27 8.30
CA ILE A 112 -9.34 10.51 7.88
C ILE A 112 -9.76 9.45 6.85
N LEU A 113 -8.93 9.16 5.85
CA LEU A 113 -9.20 8.18 4.81
C LEU A 113 -9.33 6.77 5.38
N VAL A 114 -8.36 6.31 6.17
CA VAL A 114 -8.31 4.94 6.72
C VAL A 114 -9.44 4.67 7.71
N THR A 115 -9.77 5.66 8.58
CA THR A 115 -10.75 5.46 9.64
C THR A 115 -12.19 5.74 9.22
N ASN A 116 -12.41 6.54 8.17
CA ASN A 116 -13.73 7.02 7.80
C ASN A 116 -13.99 6.99 6.28
N GLY A 117 -13.08 6.44 5.50
CA GLY A 117 -13.09 6.56 4.04
C GLY A 117 -14.15 5.72 3.34
N GLY A 118 -14.64 4.64 3.95
CA GLY A 118 -15.65 3.76 3.35
C GLY A 118 -15.27 3.39 1.91
N GLU A 119 -16.20 3.60 0.97
CA GLU A 119 -16.03 3.32 -0.46
C GLU A 119 -14.76 4.00 -1.05
N ARG A 120 -14.43 5.21 -0.63
CA ARG A 120 -13.24 5.94 -1.11
C ARG A 120 -11.93 5.31 -0.66
N TYR A 121 -11.89 4.75 0.56
CA TYR A 121 -10.74 3.95 1.00
C TYR A 121 -10.63 2.66 0.21
N ASP A 122 -11.76 2.00 -0.06
CA ASP A 122 -11.79 0.78 -0.86
C ASP A 122 -11.31 1.04 -2.30
N GLU A 123 -11.75 2.13 -2.93
CA GLU A 123 -11.27 2.55 -4.25
C GLU A 123 -9.77 2.86 -4.26
N PHE A 124 -9.28 3.57 -3.26
CA PHE A 124 -7.86 3.85 -3.11
C PHE A 124 -7.05 2.55 -2.95
N MET A 125 -7.46 1.65 -2.08
CA MET A 125 -6.81 0.36 -1.88
C MET A 125 -6.81 -0.48 -3.16
N HIS A 126 -7.93 -0.53 -3.86
CA HIS A 126 -8.03 -1.21 -5.15
C HIS A 126 -7.01 -0.66 -6.15
N ARG A 127 -6.92 0.67 -6.28
CA ARG A 127 -5.96 1.33 -7.18
C ARG A 127 -4.51 1.01 -6.83
N VAL A 128 -4.14 1.02 -5.55
CA VAL A 128 -2.78 0.68 -5.09
C VAL A 128 -2.45 -0.79 -5.39
N VAL A 129 -3.38 -1.70 -5.14
CA VAL A 129 -3.24 -3.13 -5.43
C VAL A 129 -3.08 -3.39 -6.93
N GLU A 130 -3.85 -2.72 -7.78
CA GLU A 130 -3.74 -2.82 -9.23
C GLU A 130 -2.39 -2.32 -9.75
N LEU A 131 -1.91 -1.16 -9.27
CA LEU A 131 -0.59 -0.64 -9.63
C LEU A 131 0.54 -1.60 -9.25
N ASN A 132 0.49 -2.15 -8.03
CA ASN A 132 1.47 -3.13 -7.56
C ASN A 132 1.41 -4.44 -8.37
N SER A 133 0.21 -4.94 -8.64
CA SER A 133 0.01 -6.17 -9.40
C SER A 133 0.54 -6.04 -10.83
N ALA A 134 0.19 -4.95 -11.52
CA ALA A 134 0.66 -4.66 -12.87
C ALA A 134 2.19 -4.60 -12.95
N THR A 135 2.82 -3.98 -11.94
CA THR A 135 4.29 -3.87 -11.86
C THR A 135 4.94 -5.22 -11.59
N THR A 136 4.38 -6.02 -10.70
CA THR A 136 4.89 -7.36 -10.41
C THR A 136 4.79 -8.26 -11.63
N TYR A 137 3.71 -8.22 -12.42
CA TYR A 137 3.61 -8.98 -13.66
C TYR A 137 4.63 -8.53 -14.71
N ARG A 138 4.86 -7.23 -14.87
CA ARG A 138 5.92 -6.70 -15.75
C ARG A 138 7.30 -7.19 -15.32
N TYR A 139 7.58 -7.20 -14.03
CA TYR A 139 8.83 -7.74 -13.48
C TYR A 139 8.99 -9.24 -13.78
N ILE A 140 7.95 -10.06 -13.54
CA ILE A 140 7.94 -11.50 -13.83
C ILE A 140 8.30 -11.78 -15.28
N GLU A 141 7.69 -11.02 -16.20
CA GLU A 141 7.97 -11.13 -17.64
C GLU A 141 9.41 -10.71 -17.96
N ALA A 142 9.87 -9.58 -17.42
CA ALA A 142 11.20 -9.03 -17.68
C ALA A 142 12.33 -9.98 -17.23
N VAL A 143 12.19 -10.62 -16.07
CA VAL A 143 13.20 -11.55 -15.53
C VAL A 143 13.02 -12.99 -16.00
N GLY A 144 11.99 -13.27 -16.79
CA GLY A 144 11.70 -14.61 -17.31
C GLY A 144 11.29 -15.62 -16.23
N SER A 145 10.65 -15.17 -15.14
CA SER A 145 10.19 -16.09 -14.10
C SER A 145 9.02 -16.95 -14.57
N ASP A 146 9.04 -18.23 -14.24
CA ASP A 146 7.97 -19.18 -14.53
C ASP A 146 6.85 -19.22 -13.47
N ALA A 147 6.88 -18.33 -12.48
CA ALA A 147 5.96 -18.34 -11.35
C ALA A 147 4.47 -18.39 -11.77
N VAL A 148 4.10 -17.66 -12.82
CA VAL A 148 2.73 -17.65 -13.37
C VAL A 148 2.46 -18.91 -14.19
N THR A 149 3.35 -19.28 -15.12
CA THR A 149 3.15 -20.43 -16.02
C THR A 149 3.22 -21.77 -15.30
N ALA A 150 3.95 -21.84 -14.21
CA ALA A 150 4.01 -23.00 -13.31
C ALA A 150 2.86 -23.04 -12.27
N GLY A 151 1.96 -22.03 -12.28
CA GLY A 151 0.79 -21.99 -11.39
C GLY A 151 1.09 -21.62 -9.94
N ARG A 152 2.32 -21.19 -9.62
CA ARG A 152 2.68 -20.74 -8.25
C ARG A 152 2.10 -19.38 -7.90
N LEU A 153 1.79 -18.56 -8.91
CA LEU A 153 1.15 -17.26 -8.75
C LEU A 153 -0.05 -17.16 -9.68
N THR A 154 -1.25 -17.17 -9.11
CA THR A 154 -2.50 -16.88 -9.82
C THR A 154 -2.90 -15.41 -9.66
N PRO A 155 -3.79 -14.87 -10.55
CA PRO A 155 -4.30 -13.51 -10.40
C PRO A 155 -4.97 -13.27 -9.04
N GLU A 156 -5.71 -14.24 -8.53
CA GLU A 156 -6.38 -14.17 -7.23
C GLU A 156 -5.37 -14.11 -6.10
N LEU A 157 -4.33 -14.97 -6.14
CA LEU A 157 -3.27 -14.96 -5.13
C LEU A 157 -2.48 -13.65 -5.15
N MET A 158 -2.16 -13.12 -6.35
CA MET A 158 -1.52 -11.81 -6.51
C MET A 158 -2.34 -10.71 -5.82
N HIS A 159 -3.64 -10.65 -6.12
CA HIS A 159 -4.55 -9.67 -5.54
C HIS A 159 -4.59 -9.80 -4.01
N MET A 160 -4.74 -11.01 -3.48
CA MET A 160 -4.84 -11.26 -2.03
C MET A 160 -3.56 -10.90 -1.29
N ILE A 161 -2.38 -11.26 -1.82
CA ILE A 161 -1.08 -10.94 -1.21
C ILE A 161 -0.87 -9.42 -1.21
N SER A 162 -1.13 -8.75 -2.34
CA SER A 162 -0.99 -7.30 -2.46
C SER A 162 -1.93 -6.57 -1.50
N SER A 163 -3.21 -6.97 -1.46
CA SER A 163 -4.19 -6.41 -0.54
C SER A 163 -3.78 -6.58 0.92
N ALA A 164 -3.31 -7.77 1.31
CA ALA A 164 -2.86 -8.05 2.67
C ALA A 164 -1.63 -7.19 3.06
N CYS A 165 -0.69 -7.02 2.13
CA CYS A 165 0.50 -6.20 2.36
C CYS A 165 0.13 -4.74 2.61
N PHE A 166 -0.61 -4.11 1.70
CA PHE A 166 -0.96 -2.70 1.83
C PHE A 166 -1.94 -2.44 2.97
N SER A 167 -2.93 -3.32 3.20
CA SER A 167 -3.78 -3.22 4.41
C SER A 167 -2.94 -3.25 5.68
N GLY A 168 -1.97 -4.17 5.77
CA GLY A 168 -1.05 -4.24 6.91
C GLY A 168 -0.21 -2.97 7.10
N ILE A 169 0.20 -2.30 6.01
CA ILE A 169 0.92 -1.02 6.09
C ILE A 169 0.02 0.09 6.66
N PHE A 170 -1.24 0.18 6.20
CA PHE A 170 -2.19 1.20 6.66
C PHE A 170 -2.70 0.95 8.09
N GLU A 171 -2.56 -0.27 8.64
CA GLU A 171 -2.80 -0.54 10.06
C GLU A 171 -1.93 0.34 10.99
N ALA A 172 -0.74 0.73 10.56
CA ALA A 172 0.11 1.65 11.31
C ALA A 172 -0.57 3.02 11.53
N VAL A 173 -1.32 3.49 10.52
CA VAL A 173 -2.10 4.73 10.59
C VAL A 173 -3.37 4.53 11.43
N ALA A 174 -4.09 3.42 11.23
CA ALA A 174 -5.32 3.09 11.96
C ALA A 174 -5.07 2.97 13.48
N HIS A 175 -3.91 2.45 13.85
CA HIS A 175 -3.50 2.25 15.25
C HIS A 175 -2.72 3.41 15.87
N ASP A 176 -2.70 4.58 15.22
CA ASP A 176 -2.01 5.77 15.75
C ASP A 176 -0.53 5.55 16.11
N MET A 177 0.16 4.67 15.39
CA MET A 177 1.58 4.44 15.63
C MET A 177 2.37 5.72 15.37
N ARG A 178 3.42 5.96 16.16
CA ARG A 178 4.34 7.05 15.88
C ARG A 178 5.18 6.71 14.64
N ARG A 179 5.67 7.74 13.92
CA ARG A 179 6.43 7.57 12.67
C ARG A 179 7.56 6.54 12.76
N ASP A 180 8.36 6.62 13.83
CA ASP A 180 9.49 5.72 14.07
C ASP A 180 9.04 4.26 14.35
N GLU A 181 7.99 4.10 15.14
CA GLU A 181 7.39 2.79 15.44
C GLU A 181 6.75 2.18 14.20
N ALA A 182 6.02 2.97 13.42
CA ALA A 182 5.38 2.54 12.18
C ALA A 182 6.41 2.10 11.13
N LYS A 183 7.51 2.85 10.94
CA LYS A 183 8.59 2.45 10.04
C LYS A 183 9.19 1.11 10.46
N ALA A 184 9.53 0.93 11.74
CA ALA A 184 10.07 -0.33 12.24
C ALA A 184 9.07 -1.50 12.14
N TYR A 185 7.76 -1.24 12.27
CA TYR A 185 6.70 -2.21 12.05
C TYR A 185 6.62 -2.61 10.58
N VAL A 186 6.56 -1.62 9.67
CA VAL A 186 6.43 -1.86 8.23
C VAL A 186 7.67 -2.57 7.67
N GLU A 187 8.88 -2.23 8.11
CA GLU A 187 10.11 -2.96 7.74
C GLU A 187 10.01 -4.47 8.06
N ARG A 188 9.49 -4.82 9.24
CA ARG A 188 9.28 -6.23 9.62
C ARG A 188 8.18 -6.90 8.81
N LEU A 189 7.10 -6.18 8.53
CA LEU A 189 6.02 -6.65 7.69
C LEU A 189 6.52 -6.93 6.26
N CYS A 190 7.30 -6.01 5.69
CA CYS A 190 7.92 -6.19 4.37
C CYS A 190 8.89 -7.37 4.31
N LEU A 191 9.66 -7.59 5.39
CA LEU A 191 10.52 -8.77 5.49
C LEU A 191 9.72 -10.08 5.42
N PHE A 192 8.58 -10.14 6.09
CA PHE A 192 7.65 -11.29 6.04
C PHE A 192 7.13 -11.52 4.61
N PHE A 193 6.63 -10.47 3.94
CA PHE A 193 6.15 -10.58 2.57
C PHE A 193 7.26 -10.94 1.58
N ARG A 194 8.47 -10.39 1.76
CA ARG A 194 9.65 -10.73 0.95
C ARG A 194 9.97 -12.21 1.01
N ALA A 195 9.97 -12.82 2.20
CA ALA A 195 10.17 -14.25 2.36
C ALA A 195 9.08 -15.07 1.63
N GLY A 196 7.83 -14.62 1.69
CA GLY A 196 6.72 -15.22 0.94
C GLY A 196 6.89 -15.10 -0.58
N TRP A 197 7.28 -13.94 -1.07
CA TRP A 197 7.58 -13.73 -2.48
C TRP A 197 8.76 -14.58 -2.97
N GLN A 198 9.81 -14.72 -2.17
CA GLN A 198 10.93 -15.61 -2.51
C GLN A 198 10.45 -17.06 -2.69
N ALA A 199 9.51 -17.52 -1.85
CA ALA A 199 8.91 -18.85 -1.99
C ALA A 199 8.15 -19.02 -3.31
N ILE A 200 7.47 -17.98 -3.80
CA ILE A 200 6.75 -17.98 -5.07
C ILE A 200 7.71 -17.96 -6.26
N PHE A 201 8.78 -17.14 -6.19
CA PHE A 201 9.73 -16.98 -7.29
C PHE A 201 10.77 -18.10 -7.38
N ASP A 202 11.07 -18.81 -6.30
CA ASP A 202 12.05 -19.90 -6.28
C ASP A 202 11.40 -21.26 -6.58
N PRO A 203 11.62 -21.86 -7.78
CA PRO A 203 11.09 -23.16 -8.11
C PRO A 203 11.57 -24.29 -7.19
N GLN A 204 12.79 -24.15 -6.64
CA GLN A 204 13.34 -25.15 -5.73
C GLN A 204 12.62 -25.10 -4.39
N PHE A 205 12.32 -23.91 -3.89
CA PHE A 205 11.54 -23.77 -2.67
C PHE A 205 10.13 -24.33 -2.83
N ALA A 206 9.46 -24.06 -3.95
CA ALA A 206 8.15 -24.62 -4.26
C ALA A 206 8.18 -26.17 -4.25
N ALA A 207 9.16 -26.76 -4.93
CA ALA A 207 9.33 -28.22 -4.95
C ALA A 207 9.57 -28.81 -3.53
N LEU A 208 10.23 -28.07 -2.66
CA LEU A 208 10.45 -28.47 -1.27
C LEU A 208 9.16 -28.45 -0.45
N VAL A 209 8.33 -27.42 -0.64
CA VAL A 209 7.02 -27.34 0.01
C VAL A 209 6.11 -28.48 -0.45
N ASP A 210 6.09 -28.79 -1.76
CA ASP A 210 5.33 -29.90 -2.32
C ASP A 210 5.81 -31.25 -1.79
N LEU A 211 7.11 -31.44 -1.66
CA LEU A 211 7.68 -32.65 -1.06
C LEU A 211 7.28 -32.80 0.41
N ALA A 212 7.34 -31.73 1.18
CA ALA A 212 6.92 -31.73 2.59
C ALA A 212 5.42 -32.03 2.73
N ALA A 213 4.57 -31.51 1.83
CA ALA A 213 3.13 -31.77 1.82
C ALA A 213 2.79 -33.23 1.47
N GLN A 214 3.65 -33.91 0.71
CA GLN A 214 3.50 -35.35 0.42
C GLN A 214 3.92 -36.27 1.58
N MET A 215 4.51 -35.70 2.63
CA MET A 215 5.02 -36.43 3.80
C MET A 215 4.38 -35.90 5.10
N PRO A 216 3.05 -35.87 5.24
CA PRO A 216 2.37 -35.18 6.35
C PRO A 216 2.69 -35.76 7.73
N ASP A 217 3.05 -37.06 7.80
CA ASP A 217 3.35 -37.76 9.03
C ASP A 217 4.85 -37.96 9.27
N ALA A 218 5.71 -37.42 8.40
CA ALA A 218 7.14 -37.60 8.54
C ALA A 218 7.69 -36.70 9.68
N PRO A 219 8.58 -37.20 10.53
CA PRO A 219 9.30 -36.38 11.48
C PRO A 219 10.01 -35.22 10.77
N VAL A 220 10.00 -34.02 11.35
CA VAL A 220 10.64 -32.81 10.78
C VAL A 220 12.09 -33.09 10.36
N GLN A 221 12.79 -33.95 11.10
CA GLN A 221 14.17 -34.37 10.81
C GLN A 221 14.30 -35.11 9.48
N ASP A 222 13.32 -35.95 9.11
CA ASP A 222 13.36 -36.73 7.85
C ASP A 222 13.02 -35.82 6.65
N VAL A 223 12.09 -34.89 6.83
CA VAL A 223 11.82 -33.83 5.83
C VAL A 223 13.07 -32.98 5.62
N ALA A 224 13.71 -32.53 6.71
CA ALA A 224 14.93 -31.73 6.66
C ALA A 224 16.10 -32.48 5.97
N ALA A 225 16.28 -33.77 6.25
CA ALA A 225 17.31 -34.60 5.61
C ALA A 225 17.11 -34.70 4.08
N ARG A 226 15.88 -34.94 3.60
CA ARG A 226 15.56 -34.96 2.17
C ARG A 226 15.71 -33.60 1.51
N LEU A 227 15.43 -32.51 2.26
CA LEU A 227 15.67 -31.15 1.78
C LEU A 227 17.16 -30.86 1.54
N VAL A 228 18.02 -31.37 2.42
CA VAL A 228 19.48 -31.26 2.29
C VAL A 228 19.98 -32.11 1.10
N GLU A 229 19.47 -33.34 0.94
CA GLU A 229 19.81 -34.21 -0.19
C GLU A 229 19.39 -33.62 -1.53
N ALA A 230 18.18 -33.02 -1.61
CA ALA A 230 17.69 -32.34 -2.81
C ALA A 230 18.53 -31.09 -3.20
N ARG A 231 19.09 -30.39 -2.21
CA ARG A 231 20.00 -29.26 -2.43
C ARG A 231 21.43 -29.66 -2.79
N GLY A 232 21.89 -30.83 -2.34
CA GLY A 232 23.24 -31.34 -2.56
C GLY A 232 23.42 -32.16 -3.86
N GLY A 233 22.35 -32.43 -4.57
CA GLY A 233 22.35 -33.28 -5.75
C GLY A 233 22.48 -32.58 -7.13
N ALA A 234 22.82 -31.30 -7.17
CA ALA A 234 23.17 -30.63 -8.43
C ALA A 234 24.69 -30.65 -8.61
N PRO A 235 25.19 -31.17 -9.74
CA PRO A 235 26.60 -31.19 -10.07
C PRO A 235 27.13 -29.77 -10.35
#